data_d37e2762e36fede9f52af30f40e1fefd
#
_entry.id   d37e2762e36fede9f52af30f40e1fefd
#
_cell.length_a   1.000
_cell.length_b   1.000
_cell.length_c   1.000
_cell.angle_alpha   90.00
_cell.angle_beta   90.00
_cell.angle_gamma   90.00
#
_symmetry.space_group_name_H-M   'P 1'
#
loop_
_entity.id
_entity.type
_entity.pdbx_description
1 polymer ?
#
loop_
_entity_poly.entity_id
_entity_poly.type
_entity_poly.pdbx_seq_one_letter_code
_entity_poly.pdbx_strand_id
1 'polypeptide(L)'
;VGPRGLVVSNRPMTQGDSYDGFGVLELPAGAYTLTMYGANGANGLYGFRLLDLGAAPMIDYDALTTGRLDPGTSTAAYRFEAEAGDTVYLDRVLFSGSNDTYWRLVDPFGRNYSGPHHFGNDIDRTTLPYAGFWTVLVEGRYNATTPTNFSFRVARVEDTAVAIVPGVPSGMDPAWTTEGPFGSALRMNGM
;
A
#
# COMPACT_ATOMS: atom_id res chain seq x y z
N VAL A 1 3.51 26.17 -8.92
CA VAL A 1 4.58 26.45 -9.88
C VAL A 1 5.91 26.21 -9.19
N GLY A 2 6.82 25.56 -9.82
CA GLY A 2 8.15 25.26 -9.29
C GLY A 2 9.26 25.61 -10.27
N PRO A 3 10.51 25.22 -9.97
CA PRO A 3 11.70 25.59 -10.78
C PRO A 3 11.60 25.20 -12.26
N ARG A 4 10.87 24.12 -12.56
CA ARG A 4 10.65 23.62 -13.93
C ARG A 4 9.30 24.04 -14.52
N GLY A 5 8.59 25.00 -13.89
CA GLY A 5 7.30 25.47 -14.35
C GLY A 5 6.11 24.92 -13.57
N LEU A 6 4.99 24.70 -14.26
CA LEU A 6 3.74 24.28 -13.65
C LEU A 6 3.79 22.78 -13.28
N VAL A 7 3.60 22.49 -11.97
CA VAL A 7 3.57 21.12 -11.44
C VAL A 7 2.14 20.58 -11.37
N VAL A 8 1.22 21.41 -10.86
CA VAL A 8 -0.20 21.07 -10.71
C VAL A 8 -1.03 22.21 -11.25
N SER A 9 -2.06 21.93 -12.05
CA SER A 9 -2.97 22.92 -12.61
C SER A 9 -4.41 22.59 -12.28
N ASN A 10 -5.15 23.58 -11.78
CA ASN A 10 -6.62 23.53 -11.58
C ASN A 10 -7.12 22.23 -10.91
N ARG A 11 -6.38 21.74 -9.92
CA ARG A 11 -6.81 20.54 -9.19
C ARG A 11 -7.78 20.93 -8.06
N PRO A 12 -9.02 20.42 -8.07
CA PRO A 12 -9.93 20.61 -6.95
C PRO A 12 -9.35 20.02 -5.66
N MET A 13 -9.65 20.61 -4.51
CA MET A 13 -9.22 20.05 -3.20
C MET A 13 -9.78 18.65 -2.95
N THR A 14 -10.93 18.33 -3.53
CA THR A 14 -11.53 16.98 -3.49
C THR A 14 -10.73 15.92 -4.25
N GLN A 15 -9.80 16.33 -5.10
CA GLN A 15 -8.84 15.48 -5.82
C GLN A 15 -7.42 15.60 -5.24
N GLY A 16 -7.29 16.17 -4.04
CA GLY A 16 -6.01 16.31 -3.35
C GLY A 16 -5.51 14.99 -2.75
N ASP A 17 -6.43 14.05 -2.52
CA ASP A 17 -6.09 12.68 -2.14
C ASP A 17 -5.66 11.87 -3.37
N SER A 18 -5.05 10.74 -3.12
CA SER A 18 -4.47 9.90 -4.17
C SER A 18 -5.48 8.97 -4.85
N TYR A 19 -6.72 8.92 -4.39
CA TYR A 19 -7.78 8.09 -5.00
C TYR A 19 -7.96 8.41 -6.49
N ASP A 20 -7.84 9.68 -6.85
CA ASP A 20 -7.94 10.15 -8.24
C ASP A 20 -6.62 10.05 -9.03
N GLY A 21 -5.61 9.34 -8.51
CA GLY A 21 -4.36 9.05 -9.22
C GLY A 21 -3.26 10.12 -9.10
N PHE A 22 -3.43 11.13 -8.26
CA PHE A 22 -2.49 12.26 -8.15
C PHE A 22 -1.75 12.33 -6.82
N GLY A 23 -1.59 11.21 -6.14
CA GLY A 23 -1.09 11.16 -4.76
C GLY A 23 0.36 11.61 -4.58
N VAL A 24 1.23 11.35 -5.53
CA VAL A 24 2.67 11.64 -5.41
C VAL A 24 3.10 12.68 -6.42
N LEU A 25 3.92 13.64 -5.96
CA LEU A 25 4.53 14.67 -6.80
C LEU A 25 6.05 14.53 -6.74
N GLU A 26 6.69 14.39 -7.89
CA GLU A 26 8.14 14.52 -8.01
C GLU A 26 8.51 16.01 -8.03
N LEU A 27 9.13 16.46 -6.95
CA LEU A 27 9.50 17.86 -6.77
C LEU A 27 11.03 18.01 -6.73
N PRO A 28 11.67 18.44 -7.83
CA PRO A 28 13.10 18.81 -7.81
C PRO A 28 13.39 19.89 -6.77
N ALA A 29 14.61 19.91 -6.25
CA ALA A 29 15.03 20.94 -5.32
C ALA A 29 14.79 22.35 -5.90
N GLY A 30 14.23 23.25 -5.08
CA GLY A 30 13.96 24.63 -5.49
C GLY A 30 12.80 25.27 -4.75
N ALA A 31 12.50 26.49 -5.11
CA ALA A 31 11.36 27.25 -4.55
C ALA A 31 10.07 26.91 -5.31
N TYR A 32 8.99 26.74 -4.56
CA TYR A 32 7.66 26.47 -5.08
C TYR A 32 6.65 27.50 -4.62
N THR A 33 5.75 27.88 -5.51
CA THR A 33 4.58 28.70 -5.18
C THR A 33 3.33 27.86 -5.33
N LEU A 34 2.56 27.72 -4.26
CA LEU A 34 1.23 27.13 -4.25
C LEU A 34 0.20 28.27 -4.20
N THR A 35 -0.68 28.31 -5.19
CA THR A 35 -1.79 29.25 -5.25
C THR A 35 -3.09 28.48 -5.04
N MET A 36 -3.92 28.93 -4.10
CA MET A 36 -5.24 28.40 -3.84
C MET A 36 -6.28 29.49 -4.07
N TYR A 37 -7.40 29.12 -4.66
CA TYR A 37 -8.49 30.05 -4.94
C TYR A 37 -9.83 29.35 -4.84
N GLY A 38 -10.85 30.09 -4.42
CA GLY A 38 -12.23 29.62 -4.40
C GLY A 38 -12.84 29.63 -5.81
N ALA A 39 -13.45 28.53 -6.20
CA ALA A 39 -14.20 28.48 -7.44
C ALA A 39 -15.39 29.46 -7.40
N ASN A 40 -15.64 30.16 -8.51
CA ASN A 40 -16.73 31.13 -8.65
C ASN A 40 -16.75 32.23 -7.56
N GLY A 41 -15.57 32.64 -7.06
CA GLY A 41 -15.45 33.65 -6.02
C GLY A 41 -15.83 33.16 -4.61
N ALA A 42 -15.94 31.87 -4.39
CA ALA A 42 -16.21 31.29 -3.08
C ALA A 42 -15.06 31.60 -2.10
N ASN A 43 -15.42 31.93 -0.86
CA ASN A 43 -14.50 32.12 0.25
C ASN A 43 -14.70 30.99 1.26
N GLY A 44 -13.61 30.55 1.91
CA GLY A 44 -13.68 29.53 2.93
C GLY A 44 -12.33 29.23 3.55
N LEU A 45 -12.35 28.46 4.63
CA LEU A 45 -11.14 27.91 5.22
C LEU A 45 -10.71 26.68 4.42
N TYR A 46 -9.42 26.52 4.24
CA TYR A 46 -8.84 25.33 3.65
C TYR A 46 -7.61 24.89 4.46
N GLY A 47 -7.32 23.60 4.40
CA GLY A 47 -6.13 23.02 4.98
C GLY A 47 -5.58 21.94 4.05
N PHE A 48 -4.27 21.81 3.99
CA PHE A 48 -3.60 20.74 3.28
C PHE A 48 -2.30 20.38 4.00
N ARG A 49 -1.76 19.21 3.68
CA ARG A 49 -0.48 18.76 4.18
C ARG A 49 0.34 18.21 3.01
N LEU A 50 1.61 18.52 2.99
CA LEU A 50 2.61 17.86 2.14
C LEU A 50 3.40 16.89 3.00
N LEU A 51 3.52 15.66 2.54
CA LEU A 51 4.35 14.64 3.18
C LEU A 51 5.60 14.42 2.34
N ASP A 52 6.76 14.48 2.98
CA ASP A 52 7.99 14.01 2.37
C ASP A 52 8.05 12.48 2.51
N LEU A 53 7.86 11.78 1.41
CA LEU A 53 7.90 10.33 1.39
C LEU A 53 9.30 9.79 1.69
N GLY A 54 10.35 10.57 1.38
CA GLY A 54 11.73 10.23 1.72
C GLY A 54 12.00 10.19 3.21
N ALA A 55 11.25 10.97 4.01
CA ALA A 55 11.33 11.03 5.46
C ALA A 55 10.36 10.07 6.17
N ALA A 56 9.57 9.29 5.45
CA ALA A 56 8.64 8.33 6.06
C ALA A 56 9.41 7.25 6.85
N PRO A 57 8.85 6.79 7.99
CA PRO A 57 9.51 5.79 8.83
C PRO A 57 9.72 4.48 8.06
N MET A 58 10.85 3.84 8.34
CA MET A 58 11.15 2.49 7.84
C MET A 58 10.39 1.45 8.67
N ILE A 59 9.90 0.43 7.99
CA ILE A 59 9.28 -0.75 8.58
C ILE A 59 10.02 -2.00 8.12
N ASP A 60 10.03 -3.01 8.98
CA ASP A 60 10.61 -4.31 8.68
C ASP A 60 9.56 -5.25 8.09
N TYR A 61 10.00 -6.20 7.28
CA TYR A 61 9.15 -7.30 6.81
C TYR A 61 8.57 -8.08 8.00
N ASP A 62 7.34 -8.53 7.87
CA ASP A 62 6.56 -9.32 8.82
C ASP A 62 6.30 -8.63 10.18
N ALA A 63 6.87 -7.45 10.40
CA ALA A 63 6.61 -6.66 11.59
C ALA A 63 5.21 -6.00 11.53
N LEU A 64 4.51 -6.02 12.68
CA LEU A 64 3.21 -5.35 12.78
C LEU A 64 3.39 -3.84 12.80
N THR A 65 2.94 -3.19 11.77
CA THR A 65 2.86 -1.72 11.68
C THR A 65 1.48 -1.27 12.10
N THR A 66 1.41 -0.33 13.03
CA THR A 66 0.15 0.25 13.53
C THR A 66 0.12 1.75 13.27
N GLY A 67 -1.06 2.27 13.00
CA GLY A 67 -1.24 3.69 12.78
C GLY A 67 -2.66 4.17 13.00
N ARG A 68 -2.80 5.50 12.94
CA ARG A 68 -4.08 6.20 13.05
C ARG A 68 -4.10 7.38 12.09
N LEU A 69 -5.16 7.49 11.32
CA LEU A 69 -5.47 8.70 10.58
C LEU A 69 -6.37 9.58 11.45
N ASP A 70 -5.86 10.73 11.87
CA ASP A 70 -6.59 11.72 12.64
C ASP A 70 -6.14 13.14 12.26
N PRO A 71 -6.98 13.93 11.58
CA PRO A 71 -8.34 13.59 11.13
C PRO A 71 -8.38 12.43 10.13
N GLY A 72 -9.58 11.86 9.91
CA GLY A 72 -9.78 10.75 8.96
C GLY A 72 -9.29 11.04 7.54
N THR A 73 -9.20 12.31 7.14
CA THR A 73 -8.66 12.78 5.85
C THR A 73 -7.12 12.78 5.78
N SER A 74 -6.44 12.31 6.83
CA SER A 74 -4.98 12.28 6.88
C SER A 74 -4.41 11.18 5.99
N THR A 75 -3.09 11.26 5.77
CA THR A 75 -2.29 10.22 5.10
C THR A 75 -1.14 9.82 6.01
N ALA A 76 -0.86 8.54 6.10
CA ALA A 76 0.33 7.98 6.71
C ALA A 76 1.18 7.29 5.64
N ALA A 77 2.50 7.42 5.74
CA ALA A 77 3.45 6.83 4.82
C ALA A 77 4.46 5.98 5.60
N TYR A 78 4.82 4.83 5.03
CA TYR A 78 5.79 3.89 5.59
C TYR A 78 6.69 3.39 4.47
N ARG A 79 7.97 3.18 4.75
CA ARG A 79 8.92 2.69 3.76
C ARG A 79 9.47 1.33 4.15
N PHE A 80 9.76 0.51 3.17
CA PHE A 80 10.53 -0.71 3.32
C PHE A 80 11.51 -0.83 2.16
N GLU A 81 12.62 -1.53 2.38
CA GLU A 81 13.61 -1.79 1.35
C GLU A 81 13.35 -3.14 0.71
N ALA A 82 13.44 -3.22 -0.62
CA ALA A 82 13.25 -4.44 -1.37
C ALA A 82 14.28 -4.59 -2.48
N GLU A 83 14.57 -5.85 -2.82
CA GLU A 83 15.35 -6.20 -3.99
C GLU A 83 14.45 -6.42 -5.21
N ALA A 84 15.02 -6.26 -6.41
CA ALA A 84 14.29 -6.56 -7.63
C ALA A 84 13.96 -8.07 -7.70
N GLY A 85 12.69 -8.39 -7.90
CA GLY A 85 12.19 -9.77 -7.91
C GLY A 85 11.60 -10.22 -6.58
N ASP A 86 11.76 -9.46 -5.50
CA ASP A 86 11.06 -9.75 -4.25
C ASP A 86 9.55 -9.81 -4.48
N THR A 87 8.91 -10.76 -3.84
CA THR A 87 7.45 -10.86 -3.83
C THR A 87 6.95 -10.54 -2.43
N VAL A 88 6.01 -9.58 -2.36
CA VAL A 88 5.40 -9.13 -1.12
C VAL A 88 3.90 -9.37 -1.11
N TYR A 89 3.37 -9.51 0.09
CA TYR A 89 1.94 -9.54 0.38
C TYR A 89 1.68 -8.50 1.48
N LEU A 90 0.73 -7.60 1.26
CA LEU A 90 0.38 -6.62 2.26
C LEU A 90 -0.87 -7.10 3.01
N ASP A 91 -0.64 -7.58 4.22
CA ASP A 91 -1.64 -8.17 5.11
C ASP A 91 -2.28 -7.08 5.98
N ARG A 92 -3.56 -6.85 5.80
CA ARG A 92 -4.35 -5.97 6.66
C ARG A 92 -4.74 -6.73 7.94
N VAL A 93 -4.22 -6.33 9.08
CA VAL A 93 -4.48 -6.98 10.37
C VAL A 93 -5.67 -6.35 11.10
N LEU A 94 -5.72 -5.03 11.17
CA LEU A 94 -6.81 -4.31 11.84
C LEU A 94 -7.25 -3.13 10.98
N PHE A 95 -8.56 -2.93 10.95
CA PHE A 95 -9.19 -1.77 10.32
C PHE A 95 -10.45 -1.37 11.08
N SER A 96 -10.49 -0.14 11.55
CA SER A 96 -11.70 0.42 12.17
C SER A 96 -11.74 1.94 11.97
N GLY A 97 -12.88 2.47 11.59
CA GLY A 97 -13.09 3.89 11.36
C GLY A 97 -13.74 4.16 10.03
N SER A 98 -13.24 5.12 9.27
CA SER A 98 -13.84 5.53 8.00
C SER A 98 -13.64 4.46 6.91
N ASN A 99 -14.75 4.05 6.28
CA ASN A 99 -14.70 3.21 5.08
C ASN A 99 -14.07 3.93 3.86
N ASP A 100 -13.87 5.23 3.93
CA ASP A 100 -13.17 6.01 2.93
C ASP A 100 -11.65 6.05 3.19
N THR A 101 -11.10 4.91 3.60
CA THR A 101 -9.66 4.72 3.79
C THR A 101 -9.13 3.73 2.76
N TYR A 102 -8.07 4.13 2.10
CA TYR A 102 -7.43 3.37 1.02
C TYR A 102 -5.94 3.21 1.30
N TRP A 103 -5.32 2.28 0.62
CA TRP A 103 -3.88 2.14 0.63
C TRP A 103 -3.33 1.82 -0.76
N ARG A 104 -2.06 2.06 -0.93
CA ARG A 104 -1.35 1.82 -2.18
C ARG A 104 0.12 1.54 -1.94
N LEU A 105 0.71 0.94 -2.93
CA LEU A 105 2.14 0.72 -3.03
C LEU A 105 2.72 1.68 -4.07
N VAL A 106 3.73 2.45 -3.65
CA VAL A 106 4.47 3.40 -4.48
C VAL A 106 5.88 2.85 -4.69
N ASP A 107 6.34 2.87 -5.94
CA ASP A 107 7.65 2.35 -6.31
C ASP A 107 8.80 3.30 -5.89
N PRO A 108 10.07 2.86 -5.99
CA PRO A 108 11.22 3.70 -5.62
C PRO A 108 11.37 5.00 -6.44
N PHE A 109 10.65 5.12 -7.55
CA PHE A 109 10.63 6.31 -8.42
C PHE A 109 9.44 7.23 -8.14
N GLY A 110 8.65 6.96 -7.10
CA GLY A 110 7.48 7.76 -6.74
C GLY A 110 6.23 7.50 -7.58
N ARG A 111 6.20 6.43 -8.36
CA ARG A 111 5.04 6.10 -9.21
C ARG A 111 4.11 5.16 -8.45
N ASN A 112 2.80 5.35 -8.65
CA ASN A 112 1.81 4.40 -8.16
C ASN A 112 2.02 3.04 -8.83
N TYR A 113 2.34 2.01 -8.06
CA TYR A 113 2.57 0.66 -8.56
C TYR A 113 1.34 -0.22 -8.41
N SER A 114 0.69 -0.17 -7.24
CA SER A 114 -0.54 -0.93 -6.96
C SER A 114 -1.50 -0.09 -6.12
N GLY A 115 -2.75 -0.11 -6.45
CA GLY A 115 -3.80 0.65 -5.78
C GLY A 115 -4.25 1.90 -6.54
N PRO A 116 -5.17 2.71 -5.93
CA PRO A 116 -5.64 2.57 -4.55
C PRO A 116 -6.55 1.36 -4.35
N HIS A 117 -6.32 0.63 -3.26
CA HIS A 117 -7.20 -0.44 -2.79
C HIS A 117 -7.91 0.02 -1.53
N HIS A 118 -9.15 -0.41 -1.32
CA HIS A 118 -9.83 -0.17 -0.06
C HIS A 118 -9.07 -0.84 1.08
N PHE A 119 -8.81 -0.12 2.17
CA PHE A 119 -7.97 -0.65 3.26
C PHE A 119 -8.57 -1.87 3.97
N GLY A 120 -9.86 -2.13 3.79
CA GLY A 120 -10.51 -3.35 4.27
C GLY A 120 -10.07 -4.65 3.58
N ASN A 121 -9.35 -4.57 2.47
CA ASN A 121 -8.83 -5.70 1.70
C ASN A 121 -7.31 -5.71 1.73
N ASP A 122 -6.74 -6.91 1.66
CA ASP A 122 -5.30 -7.08 1.49
C ASP A 122 -4.85 -6.63 0.09
N ILE A 123 -3.55 -6.40 -0.07
CA ILE A 123 -2.94 -6.30 -1.39
C ILE A 123 -2.24 -7.63 -1.66
N ASP A 124 -2.78 -8.35 -2.64
CA ASP A 124 -2.34 -9.70 -2.97
C ASP A 124 -0.87 -9.75 -3.43
N ARG A 125 -0.34 -10.96 -3.52
CA ARG A 125 1.04 -11.24 -3.91
C ARG A 125 1.46 -10.38 -5.09
N THR A 126 2.48 -9.59 -4.88
CA THR A 126 2.96 -8.60 -5.83
C THR A 126 4.47 -8.72 -5.97
N THR A 127 4.96 -9.03 -7.16
CA THR A 127 6.39 -9.06 -7.44
C THR A 127 6.90 -7.67 -7.74
N LEU A 128 7.95 -7.25 -7.05
CA LEU A 128 8.54 -5.93 -7.13
C LEU A 128 9.64 -5.91 -8.20
N PRO A 129 9.46 -5.18 -9.31
CA PRO A 129 10.42 -5.22 -10.42
C PRO A 129 11.69 -4.40 -10.18
N TYR A 130 11.73 -3.60 -9.11
CA TYR A 130 12.82 -2.66 -8.84
C TYR A 130 13.35 -2.82 -7.43
N ALA A 131 14.67 -2.81 -7.29
CA ALA A 131 15.33 -2.65 -5.99
C ALA A 131 15.20 -1.21 -5.49
N GLY A 132 15.15 -1.03 -4.17
CA GLY A 132 15.12 0.25 -3.49
C GLY A 132 14.01 0.40 -2.46
N PHE A 133 13.74 1.65 -2.11
CA PHE A 133 12.76 1.98 -1.08
C PHE A 133 11.35 2.10 -1.67
N TRP A 134 10.51 1.16 -1.30
CA TRP A 134 9.09 1.17 -1.62
C TRP A 134 8.31 1.87 -0.52
N THR A 135 7.19 2.49 -0.86
CA THR A 135 6.36 3.22 0.10
C THR A 135 4.95 2.68 0.12
N VAL A 136 4.47 2.34 1.32
CA VAL A 136 3.04 2.08 1.58
C VAL A 136 2.41 3.40 2.02
N LEU A 137 1.39 3.85 1.30
CA LEU A 137 0.55 4.97 1.70
C LEU A 137 -0.77 4.43 2.24
N VAL A 138 -1.17 4.89 3.42
CA VAL A 138 -2.51 4.69 3.97
C VAL A 138 -3.19 6.04 4.01
N GLU A 139 -4.31 6.18 3.30
CA GLU A 139 -4.87 7.47 2.92
C GLU A 139 -6.36 7.53 3.22
N GLY A 140 -6.76 8.55 3.97
CA GLY A 140 -8.16 8.92 4.10
C GLY A 140 -8.57 9.83 2.95
N ARG A 141 -9.74 9.60 2.39
CA ARG A 141 -10.29 10.48 1.37
C ARG A 141 -10.69 11.83 1.94
N TYR A 142 -10.82 12.83 1.07
CA TYR A 142 -11.21 14.20 1.43
C TYR A 142 -12.53 14.31 2.23
N ASN A 143 -13.40 13.30 2.12
CA ASN A 143 -14.70 13.20 2.80
C ASN A 143 -14.70 12.24 4.00
N ALA A 144 -13.57 11.68 4.38
CA ALA A 144 -13.47 10.80 5.55
C ALA A 144 -13.73 11.61 6.83
N THR A 145 -14.88 11.37 7.48
CA THR A 145 -15.35 12.18 8.61
C THR A 145 -14.89 11.64 9.96
N THR A 146 -14.50 10.38 10.03
CA THR A 146 -14.10 9.72 11.27
C THR A 146 -12.63 9.29 11.21
N PRO A 147 -11.89 9.39 12.32
CA PRO A 147 -10.55 8.84 12.40
C PRO A 147 -10.53 7.34 12.12
N THR A 148 -9.45 6.87 11.52
CA THR A 148 -9.24 5.46 11.21
C THR A 148 -8.06 4.90 11.99
N ASN A 149 -8.25 3.79 12.71
CA ASN A 149 -7.16 3.01 13.25
C ASN A 149 -6.90 1.83 12.32
N PHE A 150 -5.64 1.55 12.09
CA PHE A 150 -5.22 0.49 11.20
C PHE A 150 -3.96 -0.22 11.69
N SER A 151 -3.82 -1.46 11.26
CA SER A 151 -2.54 -2.15 11.32
C SER A 151 -2.41 -3.11 10.15
N PHE A 152 -1.17 -3.30 9.71
CA PHE A 152 -0.81 -4.15 8.59
C PHE A 152 0.59 -4.74 8.75
N ARG A 153 0.93 -5.68 7.90
CA ARG A 153 2.29 -6.19 7.68
C ARG A 153 2.63 -6.14 6.20
N VAL A 154 3.89 -5.96 5.91
CA VAL A 154 4.46 -6.26 4.60
C VAL A 154 5.15 -7.61 4.74
N ALA A 155 4.50 -8.67 4.30
CA ALA A 155 5.06 -10.01 4.36
C ALA A 155 5.91 -10.28 3.12
N ARG A 156 7.13 -10.78 3.32
CA ARG A 156 7.95 -11.28 2.23
C ARG A 156 7.53 -12.70 1.89
N VAL A 157 7.22 -12.94 0.63
CA VAL A 157 6.80 -14.26 0.16
C VAL A 157 8.01 -14.94 -0.46
N GLU A 158 8.46 -16.01 0.18
CA GLU A 158 9.49 -16.89 -0.36
C GLU A 158 8.83 -18.10 -1.02
N ASP A 159 9.04 -18.29 -2.31
CA ASP A 159 8.61 -19.49 -2.99
C ASP A 159 9.61 -20.61 -2.71
N THR A 160 9.32 -21.42 -1.70
CA THR A 160 10.05 -22.66 -1.47
C THR A 160 9.58 -23.70 -2.48
N ALA A 161 10.39 -23.96 -3.51
CA ALA A 161 10.15 -25.08 -4.41
C ALA A 161 10.41 -26.40 -3.65
N VAL A 162 9.33 -27.08 -3.27
CA VAL A 162 9.44 -28.43 -2.74
C VAL A 162 9.33 -29.39 -3.92
N ALA A 163 10.38 -30.16 -4.17
CA ALA A 163 10.35 -31.22 -5.18
C ALA A 163 9.34 -32.29 -4.73
N ILE A 164 8.26 -32.46 -5.48
CA ILE A 164 7.31 -33.56 -5.27
C ILE A 164 7.89 -34.79 -5.92
N VAL A 165 8.39 -35.73 -5.12
CA VAL A 165 8.80 -37.04 -5.59
C VAL A 165 7.57 -37.95 -5.54
N PRO A 166 7.10 -38.50 -6.67
CA PRO A 166 5.97 -39.40 -6.68
C PRO A 166 6.19 -40.58 -5.73
N GLY A 167 5.23 -40.82 -4.84
CA GLY A 167 5.29 -41.95 -3.87
C GLY A 167 6.05 -41.66 -2.57
N VAL A 168 6.62 -40.44 -2.39
CA VAL A 168 7.22 -40.03 -1.12
C VAL A 168 6.40 -38.87 -0.55
N PRO A 169 5.77 -39.00 0.62
CA PRO A 169 5.10 -37.86 1.28
C PRO A 169 6.16 -36.83 1.68
N SER A 170 6.23 -35.74 0.97
CA SER A 170 7.08 -34.59 1.35
C SER A 170 6.27 -33.59 2.14
N GLY A 171 6.60 -33.40 3.42
CA GLY A 171 6.06 -32.35 4.26
C GLY A 171 4.59 -32.50 4.68
N MET A 172 4.01 -33.67 4.57
CA MET A 172 2.69 -33.95 5.13
C MET A 172 2.78 -34.30 6.61
N ASP A 173 1.88 -33.76 7.39
CA ASP A 173 1.61 -34.22 8.75
C ASP A 173 1.43 -35.75 8.75
N PRO A 174 2.13 -36.49 9.62
CA PRO A 174 1.99 -37.94 9.73
C PRO A 174 0.55 -38.44 9.93
N ALA A 175 -0.38 -37.59 10.23
CA ALA A 175 -1.83 -37.88 10.31
C ALA A 175 -2.46 -38.22 8.94
N TRP A 176 -1.78 -38.03 7.80
CA TRP A 176 -2.31 -38.29 6.46
C TRP A 176 -1.79 -39.60 5.82
N THR A 177 -1.08 -40.41 6.57
CA THR A 177 -0.75 -41.75 6.12
C THR A 177 -1.98 -42.65 6.31
N THR A 178 -2.96 -42.56 5.44
CA THR A 178 -3.99 -43.58 5.33
C THR A 178 -3.53 -44.58 4.29
N GLU A 179 -3.18 -45.79 4.74
CA GLU A 179 -3.18 -46.98 3.90
C GLU A 179 -4.62 -47.23 3.45
N GLY A 180 -4.98 -46.70 2.30
CA GLY A 180 -6.25 -46.99 1.64
C GLY A 180 -5.98 -47.79 0.35
N PRO A 181 -6.85 -48.74 -0.02
CA PRO A 181 -6.64 -49.61 -1.16
C PRO A 181 -6.89 -48.97 -2.52
N PHE A 182 -6.94 -47.68 -2.61
CA PHE A 182 -7.20 -46.96 -3.87
C PHE A 182 -6.02 -46.06 -4.21
N GLY A 183 -5.45 -46.39 -5.36
CA GLY A 183 -4.29 -45.71 -5.94
C GLY A 183 -4.43 -44.20 -5.92
N SER A 184 -3.31 -43.59 -5.65
CA SER A 184 -2.97 -42.18 -5.55
C SER A 184 -3.81 -41.26 -6.46
N ALA A 185 -4.81 -40.62 -5.88
CA ALA A 185 -5.40 -39.41 -6.43
C ALA A 185 -4.99 -38.22 -5.55
N LEU A 186 -4.04 -37.43 -6.02
CA LEU A 186 -3.70 -36.17 -5.40
C LEU A 186 -4.89 -35.21 -5.66
N ARG A 187 -5.67 -34.91 -4.62
CA ARG A 187 -6.63 -33.82 -4.68
C ARG A 187 -5.95 -32.60 -4.08
N MET A 188 -5.61 -31.66 -4.93
CA MET A 188 -5.30 -30.31 -4.48
C MET A 188 -6.62 -29.57 -4.27
N ASN A 189 -7.02 -29.35 -3.02
CA ASN A 189 -8.03 -28.37 -2.70
C ASN A 189 -7.32 -27.03 -2.63
N GLY A 190 -7.52 -26.20 -3.66
CA GLY A 190 -7.12 -24.80 -3.61
C GLY A 190 -7.94 -24.10 -2.54
N MET A 191 -7.26 -23.31 -1.72
CA MET A 191 -7.87 -22.18 -1.01
C MET A 191 -7.82 -20.97 -1.90
#